data_8fb1d0839c4d6439ba0ff1f43ef2130a
#
_entry.id   8fb1d0839c4d6439ba0ff1f43ef2130a
#
_cell.length_a   1.000
_cell.length_b   1.000
_cell.length_c   1.000
_cell.angle_alpha   90.00
_cell.angle_beta   90.00
_cell.angle_gamma   90.00
#
_symmetry.space_group_name_H-M   'P 1'
#
loop_
_entity.id
_entity.type
_entity.pdbx_description
1 polymer ?
#
loop_
_entity_poly.entity_id
_entity_poly.type
_entity_poly.pdbx_seq_one_letter_code
_entity_poly.pdbx_strand_id
1 'polypeptide(L)'
;MKLLCLSHPLKEAQSLGFEVDGQALFAIRREGKAYVYRNRCPHRGIALNWQADRFLDDSASLIHCAHHGALFLIESGECVAGPCEGQSLDAVRCLETADGLFIDLVS
;
A
#
# COMPACT_ATOMS: atom_id res chain seq x y z
N MET A 1 13.99 12.89 0.91
CA MET A 1 13.12 11.71 1.17
C MET A 1 13.20 11.33 2.64
N LYS A 2 12.11 10.79 3.14
CA LYS A 2 11.97 10.38 4.53
C LYS A 2 12.09 8.89 4.66
N LEU A 3 12.82 8.39 5.67
CA LEU A 3 12.88 6.95 5.94
C LEU A 3 11.52 6.47 6.46
N LEU A 4 10.92 5.51 5.77
CA LEU A 4 9.66 4.88 6.17
C LEU A 4 9.93 3.73 7.13
N CYS A 5 10.80 2.81 6.73
CA CYS A 5 11.17 1.66 7.54
C CYS A 5 12.48 1.05 7.03
N LEU A 6 13.09 0.21 7.86
CA LEU A 6 14.17 -0.64 7.38
C LEU A 6 13.57 -1.69 6.43
N SER A 7 14.39 -2.19 5.51
CA SER A 7 13.89 -3.11 4.47
C SER A 7 13.49 -4.47 5.03
N HIS A 8 14.21 -4.98 6.02
CA HIS A 8 14.00 -6.36 6.46
C HIS A 8 12.65 -6.67 7.12
N PRO A 9 11.94 -5.72 7.79
CA PRO A 9 10.59 -6.03 8.30
C PRO A 9 9.56 -6.22 7.19
N LEU A 10 9.77 -5.62 6.01
CA LEU A 10 8.86 -5.77 4.88
C LEU A 10 9.31 -6.96 4.03
N LYS A 11 8.76 -8.12 4.31
CA LYS A 11 9.11 -9.36 3.65
C LYS A 11 8.28 -9.60 2.41
N GLU A 12 8.76 -10.50 1.54
CA GLU A 12 8.07 -10.87 0.31
C GLU A 12 6.62 -11.29 0.59
N ALA A 13 5.70 -10.82 -0.23
CA ALA A 13 4.27 -11.11 -0.14
C ALA A 13 3.64 -10.66 1.18
N GLN A 14 4.19 -9.62 1.79
CA GLN A 14 3.66 -9.03 3.01
C GLN A 14 3.39 -7.54 2.85
N SER A 15 2.55 -7.02 3.73
CA SER A 15 2.23 -5.60 3.79
C SER A 15 2.39 -5.08 5.21
N LEU A 16 2.72 -3.79 5.33
CA LEU A 16 2.83 -3.11 6.62
C LEU A 16 2.15 -1.75 6.51
N GLY A 17 1.42 -1.38 7.56
CA GLY A 17 0.80 -0.07 7.66
C GLY A 17 1.68 0.91 8.41
N PHE A 18 1.60 2.18 8.03
CA PHE A 18 2.40 3.25 8.65
C PHE A 18 1.57 4.51 8.78
N GLU A 19 1.96 5.36 9.70
CA GLU A 19 1.46 6.73 9.78
C GLU A 19 2.66 7.67 9.76
N VAL A 20 2.70 8.58 8.79
CA VAL A 20 3.80 9.52 8.60
C VAL A 20 3.21 10.91 8.41
N ASP A 21 3.60 11.86 9.26
CA ASP A 21 3.14 13.24 9.20
C ASP A 21 1.60 13.34 9.17
N GLY A 22 0.93 12.48 9.94
CA GLY A 22 -0.52 12.47 10.01
C GLY A 22 -1.21 11.77 8.83
N GLN A 23 -0.44 11.18 7.92
CA GLN A 23 -0.99 10.46 6.77
C GLN A 23 -0.82 8.97 6.96
N ALA A 24 -1.90 8.21 6.71
CA ALA A 24 -1.87 6.75 6.76
C ALA A 24 -1.38 6.22 5.42
N LEU A 25 -0.37 5.36 5.48
CA LEU A 25 0.25 4.75 4.31
C LEU A 25 0.38 3.25 4.52
N PHE A 26 0.62 2.51 3.45
CA PHE A 26 1.03 1.12 3.56
C PHE A 26 2.05 0.77 2.50
N ALA A 27 2.88 -0.22 2.81
CA ALA A 27 3.91 -0.71 1.90
C ALA A 27 3.73 -2.19 1.68
N ILE A 28 4.05 -2.65 0.48
CA ILE A 28 3.94 -4.05 0.07
C ILE A 28 5.22 -4.45 -0.62
N ARG A 29 5.71 -5.67 -0.36
CA ARG A 29 6.82 -6.24 -1.13
C ARG A 29 6.28 -7.32 -2.05
N ARG A 30 6.55 -7.16 -3.34
CA ARG A 30 6.19 -8.14 -4.35
C ARG A 30 7.33 -8.30 -5.34
N GLU A 31 7.77 -9.53 -5.52
CA GLU A 31 8.88 -9.87 -6.43
C GLU A 31 10.13 -9.06 -6.13
N GLY A 32 10.44 -8.92 -4.84
CA GLY A 32 11.61 -8.21 -4.35
C GLY A 32 11.51 -6.69 -4.37
N LYS A 33 10.43 -6.13 -4.89
CA LYS A 33 10.26 -4.69 -5.01
C LYS A 33 9.22 -4.17 -4.01
N ALA A 34 9.48 -3.00 -3.43
CA ALA A 34 8.56 -2.34 -2.50
C ALA A 34 7.64 -1.37 -3.25
N TYR A 35 6.38 -1.37 -2.86
CA TYR A 35 5.36 -0.44 -3.38
C TYR A 35 4.71 0.23 -2.19
N VAL A 36 4.51 1.55 -2.28
CA VAL A 36 3.91 2.34 -1.19
C VAL A 36 2.70 3.10 -1.73
N TYR A 37 1.61 3.04 -0.98
CA TYR A 37 0.36 3.73 -1.34
C TYR A 37 -0.21 4.44 -0.12
N ARG A 38 -1.02 5.45 -0.36
CA ARG A 38 -1.83 6.06 0.70
C ARG A 38 -2.92 5.07 1.10
N ASN A 39 -3.14 4.94 2.40
CA ASN A 39 -4.17 4.06 2.94
C ASN A 39 -5.53 4.75 2.86
N ARG A 40 -6.05 4.85 1.64
CA ARG A 40 -7.28 5.54 1.35
C ARG A 40 -7.96 4.90 0.14
N CYS A 41 -9.14 4.33 0.36
CA CYS A 41 -9.92 3.73 -0.72
C CYS A 41 -10.47 4.84 -1.62
N PRO A 42 -10.24 4.78 -2.94
CA PRO A 42 -10.72 5.84 -3.84
C PRO A 42 -12.25 5.96 -3.88
N HIS A 43 -12.96 4.89 -3.55
CA HIS A 43 -14.42 4.90 -3.55
C HIS A 43 -15.01 5.77 -2.43
N ARG A 44 -14.49 5.65 -1.21
CA ARG A 44 -15.05 6.32 -0.04
C ARG A 44 -14.07 7.20 0.73
N GLY A 45 -12.80 7.15 0.39
CA GLY A 45 -11.78 7.91 1.11
C GLY A 45 -11.49 7.38 2.51
N ILE A 46 -11.86 6.15 2.81
CA ILE A 46 -11.61 5.49 4.10
C ILE A 46 -10.42 4.56 4.03
N ALA A 47 -9.89 4.17 5.18
CA ALA A 47 -8.78 3.22 5.24
C ALA A 47 -9.20 1.86 4.65
N LEU A 48 -8.26 1.17 3.99
CA LEU A 48 -8.53 -0.12 3.36
C LEU A 48 -8.62 -1.26 4.36
N ASN A 49 -7.87 -1.17 5.47
CA ASN A 49 -7.69 -2.29 6.37
C ASN A 49 -8.62 -2.26 7.58
N TRP A 50 -9.02 -3.44 8.03
CA TRP A 50 -9.72 -3.63 9.32
C TRP A 50 -8.72 -3.93 10.42
N GLN A 51 -7.61 -4.58 10.08
CA GLN A 51 -6.57 -4.98 11.02
C GLN A 51 -5.24 -4.35 10.58
N ALA A 52 -4.42 -3.98 11.54
CA ALA A 52 -3.10 -3.43 11.25
C ALA A 52 -2.33 -4.37 10.33
N ASP A 53 -1.66 -3.78 9.35
CA ASP A 53 -0.78 -4.48 8.41
C ASP A 53 -1.45 -5.47 7.46
N ARG A 54 -2.78 -5.48 7.39
CA ARG A 54 -3.52 -6.41 6.53
C ARG A 54 -4.12 -5.67 5.33
N PHE A 55 -3.38 -5.66 4.22
CA PHE A 55 -3.75 -4.95 3.00
C PHE A 55 -3.83 -5.85 1.78
N LEU A 56 -3.51 -7.13 1.92
CA LEU A 56 -3.50 -8.08 0.80
C LEU A 56 -4.65 -9.06 0.90
N ASP A 57 -5.10 -9.56 -0.26
CA ASP A 57 -6.09 -10.63 -0.30
C ASP A 57 -5.44 -11.95 0.16
N ASP A 58 -6.24 -13.00 0.29
CA ASP A 58 -5.76 -14.28 0.81
C ASP A 58 -4.64 -14.89 -0.05
N SER A 59 -4.61 -14.60 -1.34
CA SER A 59 -3.57 -15.09 -2.24
C SER A 59 -2.28 -14.23 -2.20
N ALA A 60 -2.33 -13.08 -1.53
CA ALA A 60 -1.26 -12.08 -1.50
C ALA A 60 -0.89 -11.58 -2.90
N SER A 61 -1.82 -11.66 -3.85
CA SER A 61 -1.62 -11.23 -5.24
C SER A 61 -2.21 -9.87 -5.54
N LEU A 62 -3.18 -9.44 -4.72
CA LEU A 62 -3.91 -8.18 -4.92
C LEU A 62 -4.04 -7.43 -3.60
N ILE A 63 -4.14 -6.11 -3.69
CA ILE A 63 -4.49 -5.27 -2.55
C ILE A 63 -6.00 -5.35 -2.37
N HIS A 64 -6.45 -5.48 -1.13
CA HIS A 64 -7.85 -5.69 -0.79
C HIS A 64 -8.37 -4.58 0.13
N CYS A 65 -9.50 -3.99 -0.25
CA CYS A 65 -10.24 -3.09 0.64
C CYS A 65 -11.21 -3.93 1.46
N ALA A 66 -10.96 -4.02 2.76
CA ALA A 66 -11.76 -4.89 3.65
C ALA A 66 -13.20 -4.43 3.82
N HIS A 67 -13.48 -3.15 3.55
CA HIS A 67 -14.81 -2.58 3.76
C HIS A 67 -15.78 -2.84 2.59
N HIS A 68 -15.27 -2.87 1.36
CA HIS A 68 -16.12 -2.96 0.16
C HIS A 68 -15.73 -4.06 -0.80
N GLY A 69 -14.73 -4.85 -0.47
CA GLY A 69 -14.28 -5.96 -1.32
C GLY A 69 -13.57 -5.51 -2.60
N ALA A 70 -13.19 -4.24 -2.71
CA ALA A 70 -12.46 -3.78 -3.89
C ALA A 70 -11.07 -4.42 -3.93
N LEU A 71 -10.60 -4.73 -5.13
CA LEU A 71 -9.29 -5.34 -5.36
C LEU A 71 -8.46 -4.46 -6.29
N PHE A 72 -7.19 -4.31 -5.97
CA PHE A 72 -6.28 -3.44 -6.71
C PHE A 72 -5.01 -4.20 -7.10
N LEU A 73 -4.44 -3.85 -8.25
CA LEU A 73 -3.14 -4.37 -8.65
C LEU A 73 -2.05 -3.80 -7.75
N ILE A 74 -1.12 -4.65 -7.33
CA ILE A 74 -0.03 -4.21 -6.45
C ILE A 74 0.91 -3.25 -7.20
N GLU A 75 1.23 -3.55 -8.44
CA GLU A 75 2.22 -2.81 -9.22
C GLU A 75 1.76 -1.42 -9.63
N SER A 76 0.47 -1.20 -9.82
CA SER A 76 -0.06 0.08 -10.31
C SER A 76 -1.06 0.74 -9.38
N GLY A 77 -1.67 -0.03 -8.46
CA GLY A 77 -2.74 0.47 -7.62
C GLY A 77 -4.10 0.56 -8.33
N GLU A 78 -4.21 0.10 -9.58
CA GLU A 78 -5.45 0.17 -10.34
C GLU A 78 -6.49 -0.79 -9.77
N CYS A 79 -7.72 -0.29 -9.58
CA CYS A 79 -8.83 -1.11 -9.12
C CYS A 79 -9.32 -2.00 -10.26
N VAL A 80 -9.32 -3.32 -10.01
CA VAL A 80 -9.72 -4.31 -11.02
C VAL A 80 -11.03 -5.01 -10.67
N ALA A 81 -11.54 -4.78 -9.47
CA ALA A 81 -12.83 -5.36 -9.07
C ALA A 81 -13.42 -4.53 -7.93
N GLY A 82 -14.74 -4.49 -7.87
CA GLY A 82 -15.46 -3.80 -6.80
C GLY A 82 -15.97 -2.43 -7.22
N PRO A 83 -16.48 -1.64 -6.25
CA PRO A 83 -17.18 -0.39 -6.56
C PRO A 83 -16.31 0.73 -7.10
N CYS A 84 -14.97 0.65 -6.96
CA CYS A 84 -14.06 1.68 -7.46
C CYS A 84 -13.33 1.26 -8.75
N GLU A 85 -13.89 0.31 -9.49
CA GLU A 85 -13.30 -0.12 -10.76
C GLU A 85 -13.12 1.08 -11.70
N GLY A 86 -11.94 1.18 -12.30
CA GLY A 86 -11.59 2.33 -13.13
C GLY A 86 -10.86 3.44 -12.37
N GLN A 87 -10.78 3.35 -11.04
CA GLN A 87 -10.02 4.27 -10.20
C GLN A 87 -8.74 3.60 -9.71
N SER A 88 -7.84 4.38 -9.12
CA SER A 88 -6.56 3.86 -8.63
C SER A 88 -6.26 4.39 -7.24
N LEU A 89 -5.49 3.61 -6.47
CA LEU A 89 -4.91 4.08 -5.22
C LEU A 89 -3.87 5.17 -5.52
N ASP A 90 -3.66 6.06 -4.55
CA ASP A 90 -2.63 7.09 -4.65
C ASP A 90 -1.26 6.50 -4.32
N ALA A 91 -0.42 6.36 -5.34
CA ALA A 91 0.94 5.86 -5.17
C ALA A 91 1.81 6.91 -4.47
N VAL A 92 2.67 6.45 -3.58
CA VAL A 92 3.66 7.28 -2.91
C VAL A 92 5.03 6.93 -3.50
N ARG A 93 5.73 7.94 -4.00
CA ARG A 93 7.07 7.76 -4.56
C ARG A 93 7.99 7.19 -3.49
N CYS A 94 8.69 6.12 -3.81
CA CYS A 94 9.59 5.48 -2.86
C CYS A 94 10.89 5.06 -3.52
N LEU A 95 11.93 4.94 -2.68
CA LEU A 95 13.25 4.47 -3.08
C LEU A 95 13.76 3.53 -2.01
N GLU A 96 14.12 2.32 -2.38
CA GLU A 96 14.72 1.37 -1.47
C GLU A 96 16.21 1.28 -1.69
N THR A 97 16.98 1.42 -0.60
CA THR A 97 18.45 1.31 -0.61
C THR A 97 18.87 0.32 0.48
N ALA A 98 20.18 0.11 0.62
CA ALA A 98 20.72 -0.71 1.71
C ALA A 98 20.36 -0.16 3.09
N ASP A 99 20.08 1.15 3.19
CA ASP A 99 19.73 1.80 4.45
C ASP A 99 18.23 1.69 4.80
N GLY A 100 17.40 1.26 3.86
CA GLY A 100 15.99 1.08 4.10
C GLY A 100 15.10 1.57 2.96
N LEU A 101 13.82 1.69 3.26
CA LEU A 101 12.79 2.17 2.33
C LEU A 101 12.48 3.63 2.66
N PHE A 102 12.71 4.50 1.70
CA PHE A 102 12.47 5.94 1.82
C PHE A 102 11.28 6.34 0.97
N ILE A 103 10.56 7.35 1.42
CA ILE A 103 9.40 7.87 0.70
C ILE A 103 9.53 9.36 0.49
N ASP A 104 8.84 9.84 -0.55
CA ASP A 104 8.71 11.26 -0.85
C ASP A 104 7.23 11.62 -0.72
N LEU A 105 6.86 12.22 0.42
CA LEU A 105 5.50 12.66 0.66
C LEU A 105 5.34 14.06 0.08
N VAL A 106 4.98 14.14 -1.17
CA VAL A 106 4.60 15.41 -1.80
C VAL A 106 3.13 15.62 -1.49
N SER A 107 2.85 16.68 -0.82
CA SER A 107 1.48 17.08 -0.51
C SER A 107 0.74 17.60 -1.75
#